data_45896d769a4c6ad2cfbfe6c378d85117
#
_entry.id   45896d769a4c6ad2cfbfe6c378d85117
#
_cell.length_a   1.000
_cell.length_b   1.000
_cell.length_c   1.000
_cell.angle_alpha   90.00
_cell.angle_beta   90.00
_cell.angle_gamma   90.00
#
_symmetry.space_group_name_H-M   'P 1'
#
loop_
_entity.id
_entity.type
_entity.pdbx_description
1 polymer ?
#
loop_
_entity_poly.entity_id
_entity_poly.type
_entity_poly.pdbx_seq_one_letter_code
_entity_poly.pdbx_strand_id
1 'polypeptide(L)'
;MNPTRVLAVVALIAGSSLAPAQQPGITRTDLQRHDLSVPGREVVQVRVDIAPGVAVGNHSHPGEEIVYVIEGLLEYQVEGKPPVTLKAGEVLFIPAGAVHAARNVGRSNGAELATYIVDKGKPLVVMAAAKVVPSRSPR
;
A
#
# COMPACT_ATOMS: atom_id res chain seq x y z
N MET A 1 -56.63 -22.01 25.69
CA MET A 1 -56.01 -21.15 24.62
C MET A 1 -54.59 -20.86 25.06
N ASN A 2 -53.60 -21.56 24.49
CA ASN A 2 -52.18 -21.37 24.80
C ASN A 2 -51.54 -20.43 23.75
N PRO A 3 -50.86 -19.35 24.14
CA PRO A 3 -50.10 -18.54 23.17
C PRO A 3 -48.74 -19.18 22.96
N THR A 4 -48.50 -19.60 21.73
CA THR A 4 -47.20 -20.11 21.24
C THR A 4 -46.20 -18.97 21.15
N ARG A 5 -45.15 -19.01 21.98
CA ARG A 5 -44.04 -18.05 21.92
C ARG A 5 -43.09 -18.45 20.80
N VAL A 6 -43.05 -17.66 19.74
CA VAL A 6 -42.05 -17.79 18.65
C VAL A 6 -40.76 -17.09 19.13
N LEU A 7 -39.74 -17.89 19.39
CA LEU A 7 -38.37 -17.38 19.61
C LEU A 7 -37.71 -17.09 18.24
N ALA A 8 -37.51 -15.83 17.93
CA ALA A 8 -36.69 -15.41 16.78
C ALA A 8 -35.23 -15.54 17.17
N VAL A 9 -34.52 -16.49 16.54
CA VAL A 9 -33.06 -16.61 16.62
C VAL A 9 -32.45 -15.63 15.64
N VAL A 10 -31.85 -14.55 16.15
CA VAL A 10 -31.05 -13.62 15.36
C VAL A 10 -29.66 -14.23 15.25
N ALA A 11 -29.32 -14.77 14.08
CA ALA A 11 -27.97 -15.22 13.76
C ALA A 11 -27.08 -13.99 13.49
N LEU A 12 -26.17 -13.66 14.41
CA LEU A 12 -25.09 -12.70 14.18
C LEU A 12 -24.09 -13.34 13.22
N ILE A 13 -24.10 -12.90 11.98
CA ILE A 13 -23.03 -13.23 11.02
C ILE A 13 -21.85 -12.32 11.36
N ALA A 14 -20.89 -12.85 12.11
CA ALA A 14 -19.59 -12.20 12.30
C ALA A 14 -18.83 -12.23 10.98
N GLY A 15 -18.87 -11.13 10.24
CA GLY A 15 -18.04 -10.96 9.03
C GLY A 15 -16.58 -10.88 9.42
N SER A 16 -15.84 -11.98 9.25
CA SER A 16 -14.39 -11.99 9.39
C SER A 16 -13.81 -11.18 8.21
N SER A 17 -13.43 -9.93 8.46
CA SER A 17 -12.60 -9.18 7.52
C SER A 17 -11.21 -9.83 7.49
N LEU A 18 -10.94 -10.60 6.44
CA LEU A 18 -9.60 -11.09 6.16
C LEU A 18 -8.72 -9.86 5.88
N ALA A 19 -7.86 -9.51 6.84
CA ALA A 19 -6.79 -8.56 6.59
C ALA A 19 -5.94 -9.12 5.42
N PRO A 20 -5.56 -8.30 4.42
CA PRO A 20 -4.72 -8.77 3.34
C PRO A 20 -3.42 -9.33 3.93
N ALA A 21 -3.07 -10.56 3.55
CA ALA A 21 -1.85 -11.21 3.99
C ALA A 21 -0.65 -10.33 3.62
N GLN A 22 0.24 -10.04 4.57
CA GLN A 22 1.45 -9.29 4.30
C GLN A 22 2.32 -10.09 3.33
N GLN A 23 2.87 -9.42 2.32
CA GLN A 23 3.81 -10.03 1.39
C GLN A 23 5.09 -10.44 2.15
N PRO A 24 5.61 -11.68 1.98
CA PRO A 24 6.86 -12.09 2.62
C PRO A 24 8.00 -11.10 2.36
N GLY A 25 8.71 -10.72 3.44
CA GLY A 25 9.81 -9.76 3.38
C GLY A 25 9.39 -8.29 3.34
N ILE A 26 8.09 -7.99 3.44
CA ILE A 26 7.56 -6.65 3.59
C ILE A 26 6.76 -6.58 4.89
N THR A 27 7.11 -5.63 5.75
CA THR A 27 6.35 -5.34 6.98
C THR A 27 5.81 -3.94 6.92
N ARG A 28 4.50 -3.80 7.12
CA ARG A 28 3.83 -2.49 7.19
C ARG A 28 3.39 -2.25 8.63
N THR A 29 3.79 -1.12 9.19
CA THR A 29 3.41 -0.69 10.53
C THR A 29 2.63 0.61 10.43
N ASP A 30 1.34 0.56 10.74
CA ASP A 30 0.49 1.75 10.80
C ASP A 30 0.93 2.63 11.96
N LEU A 31 1.20 3.91 11.68
CA LEU A 31 1.67 4.88 12.67
C LEU A 31 0.57 5.83 13.11
N GLN A 32 -0.11 6.46 12.16
CA GLN A 32 -1.22 7.38 12.44
C GLN A 32 -2.12 7.57 11.22
N ARG A 33 -3.37 8.00 11.52
CA ARG A 33 -4.37 8.36 10.52
C ARG A 33 -5.22 9.48 11.06
N HIS A 34 -5.42 10.55 10.28
CA HIS A 34 -6.25 11.69 10.67
C HIS A 34 -7.01 12.25 9.47
N ASP A 35 -8.21 12.73 9.73
CA ASP A 35 -8.95 13.54 8.79
C ASP A 35 -8.23 14.87 8.56
N LEU A 36 -8.21 15.32 7.31
CA LEU A 36 -7.70 16.64 6.97
C LEU A 36 -8.82 17.69 7.09
N SER A 37 -8.42 18.96 7.15
CA SER A 37 -9.37 20.09 7.12
C SER A 37 -10.13 20.19 5.79
N VAL A 38 -9.60 19.57 4.72
CA VAL A 38 -10.29 19.43 3.43
C VAL A 38 -11.26 18.25 3.53
N PRO A 39 -12.58 18.47 3.35
CA PRO A 39 -13.57 17.39 3.44
C PRO A 39 -13.27 16.21 2.51
N GLY A 40 -13.47 14.99 3.00
CA GLY A 40 -13.28 13.76 2.22
C GLY A 40 -11.83 13.33 2.02
N ARG A 41 -10.86 14.02 2.63
CA ARG A 41 -9.44 13.68 2.57
C ARG A 41 -8.90 13.29 3.95
N GLU A 42 -7.94 12.39 3.95
CA GLU A 42 -7.22 11.97 5.16
C GLU A 42 -5.72 11.86 4.91
N VAL A 43 -4.95 11.97 5.97
CA VAL A 43 -3.54 11.61 5.98
C VAL A 43 -3.35 10.28 6.70
N VAL A 44 -2.55 9.40 6.10
CA VAL A 44 -2.16 8.11 6.68
C VAL A 44 -0.64 8.03 6.66
N GLN A 45 -0.03 7.67 7.80
CA GLN A 45 1.40 7.38 7.84
C GLN A 45 1.66 5.93 8.19
N VAL A 46 2.53 5.31 7.40
CA VAL A 46 2.92 3.90 7.53
C VAL A 46 4.45 3.82 7.45
N ARG A 47 5.06 3.08 8.36
CA ARG A 47 6.43 2.59 8.15
C ARG A 47 6.38 1.32 7.32
N VAL A 48 7.16 1.26 6.24
CA VAL A 48 7.28 0.08 5.38
C VAL A 48 8.72 -0.40 5.44
N ASP A 49 8.92 -1.60 6.00
CA ASP A 49 10.21 -2.27 6.02
C ASP A 49 10.26 -3.30 4.87
N ILE A 50 11.35 -3.30 4.12
CA ILE A 50 11.55 -4.14 2.94
C ILE A 50 12.86 -4.89 3.10
N ALA A 51 12.80 -6.22 3.18
CA ALA A 51 13.99 -7.06 3.29
C ALA A 51 14.90 -6.95 2.05
N PRO A 52 16.20 -7.24 2.15
CA PRO A 52 17.14 -7.17 1.03
C PRO A 52 16.65 -7.96 -0.19
N GLY A 53 16.68 -7.34 -1.37
CA GLY A 53 16.26 -7.95 -2.64
C GLY A 53 14.76 -8.09 -2.85
N VAL A 54 13.95 -7.77 -1.84
CA VAL A 54 12.47 -7.84 -1.94
C VAL A 54 11.93 -6.60 -2.63
N ALA A 55 10.86 -6.78 -3.41
CA ALA A 55 10.16 -5.71 -4.11
C ALA A 55 8.69 -5.64 -3.71
N VAL A 56 8.18 -4.44 -3.52
CA VAL A 56 6.76 -4.12 -3.54
C VAL A 56 6.34 -4.03 -5.00
N GLY A 57 5.35 -4.84 -5.40
CA GLY A 57 4.86 -4.87 -6.79
C GLY A 57 4.21 -3.56 -7.23
N ASN A 58 3.95 -3.45 -8.52
CA ASN A 58 3.29 -2.27 -9.10
C ASN A 58 1.93 -2.03 -8.47
N HIS A 59 1.72 -0.84 -7.93
CA HIS A 59 0.50 -0.42 -7.27
C HIS A 59 0.32 1.10 -7.38
N SER A 60 -0.83 1.58 -6.96
CA SER A 60 -1.16 3.01 -6.87
C SER A 60 -1.95 3.30 -5.59
N HIS A 61 -2.10 4.58 -5.29
CA HIS A 61 -2.88 5.07 -4.15
C HIS A 61 -3.98 6.03 -4.62
N PRO A 62 -5.12 6.16 -3.88
CA PRO A 62 -6.19 7.12 -4.19
C PRO A 62 -5.83 8.55 -3.76
N GLY A 63 -4.62 8.98 -3.98
CA GLY A 63 -4.05 10.27 -3.62
C GLY A 63 -2.54 10.26 -3.73
N GLU A 64 -1.92 11.29 -3.21
CA GLU A 64 -0.48 11.50 -3.25
C GLU A 64 0.24 10.67 -2.17
N GLU A 65 1.48 10.27 -2.46
CA GLU A 65 2.39 9.68 -1.49
C GLU A 65 3.67 10.51 -1.39
N ILE A 66 4.10 10.77 -0.15
CA ILE A 66 5.39 11.36 0.16
C ILE A 66 6.22 10.30 0.88
N VAL A 67 7.31 9.90 0.26
CA VAL A 67 8.26 8.94 0.82
C VAL A 67 9.40 9.70 1.49
N TYR A 68 9.78 9.24 2.69
CA TYR A 68 11.03 9.58 3.35
C TYR A 68 11.77 8.28 3.67
N VAL A 69 12.96 8.08 3.10
CA VAL A 69 13.75 6.86 3.38
C VAL A 69 14.38 7.00 4.77
N ILE A 70 14.04 6.06 5.67
CA ILE A 70 14.53 6.01 7.05
C ILE A 70 15.91 5.36 7.09
N GLU A 71 16.05 4.22 6.38
CA GLU A 71 17.28 3.44 6.37
C GLU A 71 17.41 2.62 5.09
N GLY A 72 18.63 2.18 4.78
CA GLY A 72 18.91 1.30 3.65
C GLY A 72 18.98 2.02 2.31
N LEU A 73 18.75 1.27 1.24
CA LEU A 73 18.85 1.73 -0.13
C LEU A 73 17.66 1.19 -0.92
N LEU A 74 16.73 2.09 -1.28
CA LEU A 74 15.49 1.75 -1.94
C LEU A 74 15.46 2.32 -3.35
N GLU A 75 15.17 1.47 -4.34
CA GLU A 75 14.94 1.87 -5.73
C GLU A 75 13.44 1.99 -5.99
N TYR A 76 13.04 3.11 -6.56
CA TYR A 76 11.66 3.39 -6.95
C TYR A 76 11.53 3.46 -8.47
N GLN A 77 10.51 2.81 -8.97
CA GLN A 77 10.07 2.90 -10.36
C GLN A 77 8.70 3.56 -10.39
N VAL A 78 8.62 4.78 -10.89
CA VAL A 78 7.35 5.49 -11.08
C VAL A 78 7.02 5.52 -12.56
N GLU A 79 5.78 5.22 -12.94
CA GLU A 79 5.34 5.20 -14.33
C GLU A 79 5.66 6.53 -15.04
N GLY A 80 6.25 6.44 -16.23
CA GLY A 80 6.66 7.59 -17.02
C GLY A 80 7.92 8.31 -16.56
N LYS A 81 8.62 7.79 -15.53
CA LYS A 81 9.89 8.36 -15.02
C LYS A 81 11.01 7.31 -15.04
N PRO A 82 12.27 7.74 -15.16
CA PRO A 82 13.40 6.83 -14.96
C PRO A 82 13.44 6.35 -13.51
N PRO A 83 13.99 5.12 -13.24
CA PRO A 83 14.21 4.63 -11.91
C PRO A 83 15.08 5.59 -11.09
N VAL A 84 14.79 5.70 -9.80
CA VAL A 84 15.61 6.46 -8.86
C VAL A 84 15.94 5.61 -7.64
N THR A 85 17.18 5.63 -7.21
CA THR A 85 17.64 4.96 -5.98
C THR A 85 17.86 6.00 -4.90
N LEU A 86 17.21 5.82 -3.76
CA LEU A 86 17.26 6.72 -2.61
C LEU A 86 17.90 6.02 -1.42
N LYS A 87 18.69 6.79 -0.66
CA LYS A 87 19.29 6.39 0.62
C LYS A 87 18.59 7.09 1.78
N ALA A 88 18.92 6.68 3.00
CA ALA A 88 18.41 7.31 4.22
C ALA A 88 18.52 8.85 4.18
N GLY A 89 17.43 9.52 4.55
CA GLY A 89 17.29 10.99 4.54
C GLY A 89 16.79 11.58 3.22
N GLU A 90 16.69 10.79 2.16
CA GLU A 90 16.17 11.26 0.86
C GLU A 90 14.66 11.06 0.74
N VAL A 91 14.04 11.85 -0.14
CA VAL A 91 12.59 11.94 -0.30
C VAL A 91 12.16 11.72 -1.74
N LEU A 92 10.91 11.26 -1.92
CA LEU A 92 10.27 11.13 -3.22
C LEU A 92 8.80 11.57 -3.11
N PHE A 93 8.33 12.31 -4.10
CA PHE A 93 6.92 12.61 -4.27
C PHE A 93 6.34 11.74 -5.39
N ILE A 94 5.27 11.01 -5.08
CA ILE A 94 4.53 10.18 -6.02
C ILE A 94 3.14 10.80 -6.22
N PRO A 95 2.81 11.21 -7.47
CA PRO A 95 1.52 11.83 -7.77
C PRO A 95 0.34 10.89 -7.53
N ALA A 96 -0.84 11.46 -7.28
CA ALA A 96 -2.07 10.71 -7.11
C ALA A 96 -2.33 9.75 -8.28
N GLY A 97 -2.60 8.49 -7.97
CA GLY A 97 -2.92 7.45 -8.94
C GLY A 97 -1.73 6.97 -9.79
N ALA A 98 -0.54 7.53 -9.63
CA ALA A 98 0.64 7.07 -10.38
C ALA A 98 1.02 5.64 -9.99
N VAL A 99 1.14 4.75 -10.97
CA VAL A 99 1.59 3.38 -10.76
C VAL A 99 3.09 3.39 -10.45
N HIS A 100 3.47 2.74 -9.37
CA HIS A 100 4.86 2.67 -8.94
C HIS A 100 5.18 1.36 -8.22
N ALA A 101 6.47 1.10 -8.07
CA ALA A 101 7.03 -0.02 -7.33
C ALA A 101 8.25 0.44 -6.53
N ALA A 102 8.57 -0.27 -5.45
CA ALA A 102 9.77 -0.06 -4.66
C ALA A 102 10.52 -1.37 -4.50
N ARG A 103 11.86 -1.32 -4.44
CA ARG A 103 12.70 -2.50 -4.22
C ARG A 103 13.87 -2.15 -3.30
N ASN A 104 14.17 -3.02 -2.35
CA ASN A 104 15.40 -2.89 -1.59
C ASN A 104 16.59 -3.43 -2.42
N VAL A 105 17.47 -2.54 -2.86
CA VAL A 105 18.69 -2.85 -3.61
C VAL A 105 19.93 -2.90 -2.72
N GLY A 106 19.76 -2.67 -1.42
CA GLY A 106 20.80 -2.76 -0.41
C GLY A 106 21.02 -4.18 0.11
N ARG A 107 21.95 -4.30 1.07
CA ARG A 107 22.32 -5.58 1.72
C ARG A 107 21.72 -5.75 3.12
N SER A 108 21.13 -4.70 3.66
CA SER A 108 20.44 -4.66 4.96
C SER A 108 18.96 -4.29 4.75
N ASN A 109 18.20 -4.25 5.84
CA ASN A 109 16.82 -3.75 5.78
C ASN A 109 16.76 -2.37 5.12
N GLY A 110 15.75 -2.16 4.28
CA GLY A 110 15.38 -0.85 3.78
C GLY A 110 14.06 -0.44 4.40
N ALA A 111 13.95 0.80 4.85
CA ALA A 111 12.70 1.28 5.44
C ALA A 111 12.37 2.68 4.96
N GLU A 112 11.09 2.92 4.75
CA GLU A 112 10.53 4.22 4.41
C GLU A 112 9.43 4.63 5.40
N LEU A 113 9.29 5.93 5.62
CA LEU A 113 8.07 6.54 6.11
C LEU A 113 7.25 6.96 4.90
N ALA A 114 6.17 6.26 4.65
CA ALA A 114 5.20 6.60 3.63
C ALA A 114 4.11 7.49 4.24
N THR A 115 3.92 8.69 3.70
CA THR A 115 2.85 9.61 4.07
C THR A 115 1.89 9.74 2.89
N TYR A 116 0.68 9.21 3.07
CA TYR A 116 -0.39 9.24 2.08
C TYR A 116 -1.36 10.37 2.38
N ILE A 117 -1.70 11.17 1.36
CA ILE A 117 -2.76 12.18 1.42
C ILE A 117 -3.83 11.73 0.42
N VAL A 118 -4.87 11.07 0.92
CA VAL A 118 -5.75 10.23 0.10
C VAL A 118 -7.23 10.52 0.32
N ASP A 119 -8.05 10.04 -0.60
CA ASP A 119 -9.51 10.05 -0.45
C ASP A 119 -9.93 9.06 0.63
N LYS A 120 -10.78 9.51 1.57
CA LYS A 120 -11.36 8.65 2.61
C LYS A 120 -12.23 7.55 2.02
N GLY A 121 -12.19 6.39 2.68
CA GLY A 121 -13.06 5.26 2.35
C GLY A 121 -12.66 4.47 1.10
N LYS A 122 -11.57 4.84 0.45
CA LYS A 122 -11.00 4.06 -0.66
C LYS A 122 -9.89 3.13 -0.17
N PRO A 123 -9.66 1.98 -0.83
CA PRO A 123 -8.50 1.13 -0.53
C PRO A 123 -7.21 1.92 -0.68
N LEU A 124 -6.35 1.91 0.36
CA LEU A 124 -5.09 2.66 0.35
C LEU A 124 -4.14 2.17 -0.74
N VAL A 125 -4.11 0.86 -0.99
CA VAL A 125 -3.25 0.23 -1.99
C VAL A 125 -4.11 -0.45 -3.04
N VAL A 126 -3.91 -0.10 -4.31
CA VAL A 126 -4.56 -0.72 -5.46
C VAL A 126 -3.48 -1.36 -6.32
N MET A 127 -3.43 -2.70 -6.34
CA MET A 127 -2.45 -3.43 -7.15
C MET A 127 -2.74 -3.22 -8.64
N ALA A 128 -1.71 -2.83 -9.39
CA ALA A 128 -1.81 -2.72 -10.83
C ALA A 128 -1.80 -4.13 -11.47
N ALA A 129 -2.65 -4.33 -12.50
CA ALA A 129 -2.62 -5.57 -13.26
C ALA A 129 -1.24 -5.78 -13.90
N ALA A 130 -0.72 -7.01 -13.88
CA ALA A 130 0.49 -7.35 -14.60
C ALA A 130 0.28 -7.03 -16.09
N LYS A 131 1.17 -6.21 -16.69
CA LYS A 131 1.15 -6.00 -18.14
C LYS A 131 1.43 -7.35 -18.79
N VAL A 132 0.41 -7.95 -19.42
CA VAL A 132 0.59 -9.14 -20.26
C VAL A 132 1.43 -8.68 -21.46
N VAL A 133 2.71 -9.03 -21.45
CA VAL A 133 3.54 -8.90 -22.63
C VAL A 133 3.08 -9.99 -23.60
N PRO A 134 2.50 -9.66 -24.78
CA PRO A 134 2.12 -10.68 -25.73
C PRO A 134 3.38 -11.46 -26.13
N SER A 135 3.36 -12.77 -25.95
CA SER A 135 4.44 -13.64 -26.40
C SER A 135 4.62 -13.43 -27.91
N ARG A 136 5.83 -13.00 -28.33
CA ARG A 136 6.19 -13.04 -29.76
C ARG A 136 6.16 -14.49 -30.18
N SER A 137 5.18 -14.87 -31.00
CA SER A 137 5.24 -16.14 -31.72
C SER A 137 6.53 -16.18 -32.54
N PRO A 138 7.31 -17.26 -32.43
CA PRO A 138 8.44 -17.46 -33.33
C PRO A 138 7.91 -17.64 -34.75
N ARG A 139 8.50 -16.91 -35.72
CA ARG A 139 8.28 -17.11 -37.17
C ARG A 139 9.10 -18.30 -37.64
#